data_a687af8d058de7f76743a5e1d7cccac4
#
_entry.id   a687af8d058de7f76743a5e1d7cccac4
#
_cell.length_a   1.000
_cell.length_b   1.000
_cell.length_c   1.000
_cell.angle_alpha   90.00
_cell.angle_beta   90.00
_cell.angle_gamma   90.00
#
_symmetry.space_group_name_H-M   'P 1'
#
loop_
_entity.id
_entity.type
_entity.pdbx_description
1 polymer ?
#
loop_
_entity_poly.entity_id
_entity_poly.type
_entity_poly.pdbx_seq_one_letter_code
_entity_poly.pdbx_strand_id
1 'polypeptide(L)'
;MYKPLVMSNAEYHSKKDYESSSSIRDALLNPKKYIFRKTHETVPTKAMEEGTAVHTYFLENDLFKKNYVFKPKAFNGRTKEGKDWMQEHGHLNILSAEWEENLIQMNHNFLNSPAKFIYDKEGLAELSYFWEDLYKIKGKCRPDWLSKDGNTVVDLKTTQDASPKGFQKSIANFGYHIQCAWYLRGLRKLDVPAKEFIFIAIEKTAPYCIGVYRADEDMINAGMSEVEKSLELLRICQETKLYPDYTPTIQDISLPPWMTNKKVTPQNYQEIELY
;
A
#
# COMPACT_ATOMS: atom_id res chain seq x y z
N MET A 1 -10.91 1.29 26.39
CA MET A 1 -10.94 1.15 24.92
C MET A 1 -10.15 2.28 24.31
N TYR A 2 -9.13 1.99 23.52
CA TYR A 2 -8.29 3.01 22.87
C TYR A 2 -9.13 3.89 21.94
N LYS A 3 -8.92 5.19 21.98
CA LYS A 3 -9.62 6.12 21.08
C LYS A 3 -8.71 6.46 19.89
N PRO A 4 -9.06 6.05 18.66
CA PRO A 4 -8.27 6.39 17.47
C PRO A 4 -8.30 7.90 17.23
N LEU A 5 -7.30 8.40 16.51
CA LEU A 5 -7.17 9.82 16.20
C LEU A 5 -7.62 10.10 14.76
N VAL A 6 -8.44 11.12 14.62
CA VAL A 6 -8.75 11.74 13.32
C VAL A 6 -7.67 12.76 13.03
N MET A 7 -6.95 12.61 11.94
CA MET A 7 -5.92 13.58 11.52
C MET A 7 -5.75 13.52 10.00
N SER A 8 -5.23 14.59 9.42
CA SER A 8 -4.95 14.65 8.00
C SER A 8 -3.83 13.67 7.60
N ASN A 9 -3.75 13.34 6.32
CA ASN A 9 -2.69 12.48 5.78
C ASN A 9 -1.30 13.11 6.03
N ALA A 10 -1.18 14.43 5.86
CA ALA A 10 0.06 15.16 6.13
C ALA A 10 0.48 15.05 7.61
N GLU A 11 -0.46 15.23 8.55
CA GLU A 11 -0.18 15.06 9.99
C GLU A 11 0.25 13.63 10.34
N TYR A 12 -0.43 12.62 9.79
CA TYR A 12 -0.04 11.22 10.00
C TYR A 12 1.37 10.93 9.51
N HIS A 13 1.72 11.40 8.31
CA HIS A 13 3.06 11.20 7.75
C HIS A 13 4.13 12.04 8.45
N SER A 14 3.80 13.19 9.03
CA SER A 14 4.74 14.00 9.81
C SER A 14 5.23 13.33 11.10
N LYS A 15 4.48 12.33 11.63
CA LYS A 15 4.87 11.55 12.82
C LYS A 15 6.01 10.58 12.50
N LYS A 16 7.20 11.11 12.17
CA LYS A 16 8.38 10.33 11.76
C LYS A 16 9.03 9.54 12.90
N ASP A 17 8.73 9.84 14.15
CA ASP A 17 9.18 9.09 15.33
C ASP A 17 8.40 7.77 15.53
N TYR A 18 7.31 7.55 14.79
CA TYR A 18 6.54 6.31 14.76
C TYR A 18 6.87 5.49 13.51
N GLU A 19 7.05 4.17 13.69
CA GLU A 19 7.24 3.24 12.61
C GLU A 19 5.90 2.85 11.98
N SER A 20 5.84 2.91 10.65
CA SER A 20 4.74 2.40 9.84
C SER A 20 5.08 1.02 9.28
N SER A 21 4.11 0.33 8.69
CA SER A 21 4.38 -0.94 7.99
C SER A 21 5.45 -0.83 6.91
N SER A 22 5.48 0.28 6.18
CA SER A 22 6.51 0.53 5.16
C SER A 22 7.89 0.74 5.78
N SER A 23 8.00 1.44 6.90
CA SER A 23 9.29 1.63 7.59
C SER A 23 9.80 0.33 8.23
N ILE A 24 8.92 -0.51 8.77
CA ILE A 24 9.24 -1.86 9.25
C ILE A 24 9.81 -2.72 8.11
N ARG A 25 9.13 -2.74 6.95
CA ARG A 25 9.60 -3.45 5.76
C ARG A 25 10.95 -2.90 5.26
N ASP A 26 11.08 -1.58 5.18
CA ASP A 26 12.29 -0.95 4.66
C ASP A 26 13.50 -1.22 5.55
N ALA A 27 13.32 -1.23 6.87
CA ALA A 27 14.38 -1.58 7.83
C ALA A 27 14.85 -3.03 7.62
N LEU A 28 13.92 -3.96 7.41
CA LEU A 28 14.24 -5.36 7.15
C LEU A 28 14.97 -5.56 5.83
N LEU A 29 14.57 -4.85 4.77
CA LEU A 29 15.18 -4.98 3.45
C LEU A 29 16.55 -4.32 3.35
N ASN A 30 16.71 -3.14 3.94
CA ASN A 30 17.98 -2.41 3.94
C ASN A 30 17.94 -1.25 4.95
N PRO A 31 18.60 -1.37 6.11
CA PRO A 31 18.63 -0.33 7.14
C PRO A 31 19.14 1.03 6.67
N LYS A 32 20.08 1.08 5.74
CA LYS A 32 20.60 2.33 5.18
C LYS A 32 19.54 3.07 4.36
N LYS A 33 18.73 2.34 3.58
CA LYS A 33 17.59 2.92 2.85
C LYS A 33 16.48 3.36 3.80
N TYR A 34 16.22 2.59 4.85
CA TYR A 34 15.25 2.95 5.89
C TYR A 34 15.60 4.30 6.51
N ILE A 35 16.83 4.47 7.05
CA ILE A 35 17.21 5.72 7.71
C ILE A 35 17.22 6.89 6.74
N PHE A 36 17.64 6.67 5.48
CA PHE A 36 17.57 7.69 4.45
C PHE A 36 16.14 8.19 4.22
N ARG A 37 15.17 7.28 4.03
CA ARG A 37 13.75 7.65 3.84
C ARG A 37 13.14 8.32 5.07
N LYS A 38 13.60 7.96 6.25
CA LYS A 38 13.13 8.56 7.50
C LYS A 38 13.59 10.01 7.67
N THR A 39 14.76 10.35 7.15
CA THR A 39 15.40 11.67 7.28
C THR A 39 15.19 12.58 6.07
N HIS A 40 14.77 12.05 4.94
CA HIS A 40 14.53 12.81 3.71
C HIS A 40 13.05 12.81 3.34
N GLU A 41 12.63 13.83 2.63
CA GLU A 41 11.27 13.89 2.09
C GLU A 41 11.14 12.97 0.87
N THR A 42 10.02 12.28 0.81
CA THR A 42 9.68 11.45 -0.36
C THR A 42 8.74 12.25 -1.26
N VAL A 43 9.14 12.48 -2.50
CA VAL A 43 8.26 13.07 -3.51
C VAL A 43 7.27 11.99 -3.96
N PRO A 44 5.94 12.22 -3.86
CA PRO A 44 4.96 11.28 -4.36
C PRO A 44 5.14 11.02 -5.86
N THR A 45 5.02 9.77 -6.25
CA THR A 45 4.96 9.41 -7.68
C THR A 45 3.53 9.55 -8.19
N LYS A 46 3.34 9.72 -9.50
CA LYS A 46 2.02 9.76 -10.12
C LYS A 46 1.15 8.54 -9.72
N ALA A 47 1.76 7.36 -9.64
CA ALA A 47 1.07 6.15 -9.20
C ALA A 47 0.58 6.21 -7.75
N MET A 48 1.31 6.90 -6.87
CA MET A 48 0.88 7.12 -5.47
C MET A 48 -0.27 8.13 -5.42
N GLU A 49 -0.19 9.22 -6.20
CA GLU A 49 -1.26 10.22 -6.29
C GLU A 49 -2.56 9.60 -6.82
N GLU A 50 -2.47 8.79 -7.88
CA GLU A 50 -3.60 8.02 -8.41
C GLU A 50 -4.19 7.04 -7.37
N GLY A 51 -3.33 6.32 -6.64
CA GLY A 51 -3.75 5.46 -5.54
C GLY A 51 -4.51 6.24 -4.45
N THR A 52 -3.97 7.40 -4.04
CA THR A 52 -4.61 8.26 -3.04
C THR A 52 -5.98 8.74 -3.53
N ALA A 53 -6.11 9.12 -4.79
CA ALA A 53 -7.39 9.54 -5.36
C ALA A 53 -8.44 8.40 -5.31
N VAL A 54 -8.03 7.16 -5.64
CA VAL A 54 -8.91 5.98 -5.55
C VAL A 54 -9.33 5.72 -4.11
N HIS A 55 -8.39 5.71 -3.16
CA HIS A 55 -8.71 5.53 -1.73
C HIS A 55 -9.71 6.59 -1.25
N THR A 56 -9.43 7.88 -1.50
CA THR A 56 -10.32 8.97 -1.07
C THR A 56 -11.71 8.85 -1.71
N TYR A 57 -11.78 8.42 -2.98
CA TYR A 57 -13.06 8.23 -3.68
C TYR A 57 -13.93 7.14 -3.03
N PHE A 58 -13.33 6.00 -2.68
CA PHE A 58 -14.07 4.85 -2.13
C PHE A 58 -14.34 4.95 -0.63
N LEU A 59 -13.45 5.58 0.14
CA LEU A 59 -13.48 5.55 1.60
C LEU A 59 -13.97 6.87 2.22
N GLU A 60 -13.71 8.00 1.55
CA GLU A 60 -14.01 9.34 2.03
C GLU A 60 -14.62 10.20 0.91
N ASN A 61 -15.74 9.76 0.35
CA ASN A 61 -16.33 10.36 -0.85
C ASN A 61 -16.64 11.86 -0.70
N ASP A 62 -17.04 12.33 0.48
CA ASP A 62 -17.28 13.75 0.73
C ASP A 62 -15.97 14.56 0.70
N LEU A 63 -14.89 13.97 1.21
CA LEU A 63 -13.56 14.56 1.13
C LEU A 63 -13.05 14.57 -0.33
N PHE A 64 -13.34 13.51 -1.10
CA PHE A 64 -13.02 13.47 -2.52
C PHE A 64 -13.69 14.61 -3.27
N LYS A 65 -15.01 14.79 -3.13
CA LYS A 65 -15.76 15.88 -3.79
C LYS A 65 -15.26 17.27 -3.41
N LYS A 66 -14.73 17.42 -2.20
CA LYS A 66 -14.19 18.70 -1.72
C LYS A 66 -12.80 19.00 -2.26
N ASN A 67 -11.95 17.97 -2.44
CA ASN A 67 -10.52 18.14 -2.69
C ASN A 67 -10.09 17.82 -4.13
N TYR A 68 -10.96 17.20 -4.93
CA TYR A 68 -10.64 16.75 -6.28
C TYR A 68 -11.56 17.39 -7.32
N VAL A 69 -11.03 17.63 -8.50
CA VAL A 69 -11.78 18.12 -9.65
C VAL A 69 -11.28 17.45 -10.93
N PHE A 70 -12.17 17.22 -11.87
CA PHE A 70 -11.83 16.67 -13.19
C PHE A 70 -11.65 17.80 -14.22
N LYS A 71 -10.60 17.70 -15.04
CA LYS A 71 -10.44 18.57 -16.19
C LYS A 71 -11.61 18.40 -17.16
N PRO A 72 -12.10 19.48 -17.78
CA PRO A 72 -13.03 19.36 -18.90
C PRO A 72 -12.44 18.51 -20.05
N LYS A 73 -13.28 17.75 -20.78
CA LYS A 73 -12.82 16.88 -21.89
C LYS A 73 -12.00 17.62 -22.96
N ALA A 74 -12.35 18.86 -23.26
CA ALA A 74 -11.65 19.72 -24.24
C ALA A 74 -10.70 20.73 -23.58
N PHE A 75 -10.10 20.38 -22.41
CA PHE A 75 -9.23 21.30 -21.67
C PHE A 75 -7.98 21.67 -22.45
N ASN A 76 -7.78 23.00 -22.68
CA ASN A 76 -6.54 23.55 -23.20
C ASN A 76 -6.04 24.70 -22.30
N GLY A 77 -5.03 24.45 -21.49
CA GLY A 77 -4.46 25.42 -20.55
C GLY A 77 -3.79 26.64 -21.19
N ARG A 78 -3.67 26.70 -22.53
CA ARG A 78 -3.11 27.86 -23.24
C ARG A 78 -4.18 28.88 -23.61
N THR A 79 -5.45 28.49 -23.68
CA THR A 79 -6.57 29.40 -23.95
C THR A 79 -6.90 30.23 -22.72
N LYS A 80 -7.69 31.31 -22.94
CA LYS A 80 -8.16 32.13 -21.82
C LYS A 80 -9.02 31.33 -20.88
N GLU A 81 -9.98 30.58 -21.41
CA GLU A 81 -10.89 29.72 -20.67
C GLU A 81 -10.13 28.69 -19.82
N GLY A 82 -9.07 28.08 -20.39
CA GLY A 82 -8.23 27.12 -19.66
C GLY A 82 -7.42 27.76 -18.54
N LYS A 83 -6.94 29.00 -18.72
CA LYS A 83 -6.24 29.74 -17.66
C LYS A 83 -7.20 30.18 -16.56
N ASP A 84 -8.38 30.66 -16.90
CA ASP A 84 -9.42 31.05 -15.95
C ASP A 84 -9.85 29.81 -15.12
N TRP A 85 -10.06 28.68 -15.77
CA TRP A 85 -10.35 27.41 -15.10
C TRP A 85 -9.24 26.96 -14.12
N MET A 86 -7.97 27.07 -14.51
CA MET A 86 -6.83 26.76 -13.65
C MET A 86 -6.71 27.72 -12.48
N GLN A 87 -7.05 28.98 -12.66
CA GLN A 87 -7.07 29.97 -11.59
C GLN A 87 -8.16 29.63 -10.55
N GLU A 88 -9.32 29.18 -11.01
CA GLU A 88 -10.43 28.79 -10.14
C GLU A 88 -10.17 27.49 -9.39
N HIS A 89 -9.61 26.49 -10.07
CA HIS A 89 -9.52 25.11 -9.55
C HIS A 89 -8.10 24.68 -9.17
N GLY A 90 -7.07 25.50 -9.42
CA GLY A 90 -5.67 25.13 -9.22
C GLY A 90 -5.25 24.83 -7.77
N HIS A 91 -6.12 25.14 -6.79
CA HIS A 91 -5.94 24.80 -5.39
C HIS A 91 -6.42 23.36 -5.03
N LEU A 92 -7.09 22.69 -5.98
CA LEU A 92 -7.60 21.32 -5.82
C LEU A 92 -6.65 20.31 -6.47
N ASN A 93 -6.84 19.03 -6.13
CA ASN A 93 -6.18 17.92 -6.81
C ASN A 93 -6.87 17.70 -8.17
N ILE A 94 -6.15 17.98 -9.25
CA ILE A 94 -6.70 17.97 -10.60
C ILE A 94 -6.47 16.61 -11.26
N LEU A 95 -7.54 15.90 -11.58
CA LEU A 95 -7.54 14.66 -12.34
C LEU A 95 -7.87 14.92 -13.83
N SER A 96 -7.43 14.05 -14.73
CA SER A 96 -7.84 14.14 -16.14
C SER A 96 -9.32 13.78 -16.31
N ALA A 97 -9.95 14.22 -17.39
CA ALA A 97 -11.35 13.89 -17.68
C ALA A 97 -11.62 12.37 -17.75
N GLU A 98 -10.65 11.60 -18.22
CA GLU A 98 -10.73 10.13 -18.29
C GLU A 98 -10.87 9.48 -16.91
N TRP A 99 -10.31 10.11 -15.86
CA TRP A 99 -10.41 9.58 -14.49
C TRP A 99 -11.83 9.57 -13.95
N GLU A 100 -12.69 10.47 -14.39
CA GLU A 100 -14.09 10.48 -14.01
C GLU A 100 -14.79 9.21 -14.49
N GLU A 101 -14.62 8.87 -15.78
CA GLU A 101 -15.20 7.67 -16.37
C GLU A 101 -14.60 6.39 -15.73
N ASN A 102 -13.29 6.39 -15.49
CA ASN A 102 -12.60 5.27 -14.83
C ASN A 102 -13.15 5.01 -13.42
N LEU A 103 -13.29 6.05 -12.60
CA LEU A 103 -13.81 5.93 -11.24
C LEU A 103 -15.28 5.48 -11.22
N ILE A 104 -16.10 5.95 -12.16
CA ILE A 104 -17.49 5.48 -12.31
C ILE A 104 -17.51 3.98 -12.61
N GLN A 105 -16.66 3.52 -13.54
CA GLN A 105 -16.60 2.11 -13.90
C GLN A 105 -16.03 1.24 -12.76
N MET A 106 -14.98 1.71 -12.08
CA MET A 106 -14.45 1.05 -10.88
C MET A 106 -15.53 0.93 -9.80
N ASN A 107 -16.30 2.00 -9.57
CA ASN A 107 -17.38 1.99 -8.57
C ASN A 107 -18.51 1.03 -8.96
N HIS A 108 -18.89 0.98 -10.22
CA HIS A 108 -19.86 0.01 -10.72
C HIS A 108 -19.39 -1.42 -10.39
N ASN A 109 -18.15 -1.76 -10.71
CA ASN A 109 -17.58 -3.07 -10.42
C ASN A 109 -17.46 -3.34 -8.91
N PHE A 110 -17.11 -2.34 -8.12
CA PHE A 110 -17.01 -2.42 -6.67
C PHE A 110 -18.37 -2.80 -6.05
N LEU A 111 -19.44 -2.11 -6.44
CA LEU A 111 -20.79 -2.36 -5.95
C LEU A 111 -21.36 -3.71 -6.38
N ASN A 112 -20.86 -4.29 -7.48
CA ASN A 112 -21.23 -5.62 -7.99
C ASN A 112 -20.24 -6.72 -7.57
N SER A 113 -19.32 -6.44 -6.66
CA SER A 113 -18.33 -7.38 -6.13
C SER A 113 -18.53 -7.62 -4.62
N PRO A 114 -17.90 -8.63 -4.04
CA PRO A 114 -17.87 -8.82 -2.59
C PRO A 114 -17.31 -7.61 -1.81
N ALA A 115 -16.53 -6.73 -2.45
CA ALA A 115 -15.99 -5.52 -1.81
C ALA A 115 -17.07 -4.59 -1.25
N LYS A 116 -18.28 -4.65 -1.79
CA LYS A 116 -19.45 -3.86 -1.36
C LYS A 116 -19.71 -3.96 0.15
N PHE A 117 -19.27 -5.03 0.80
CA PHE A 117 -19.54 -5.25 2.23
C PHE A 117 -19.09 -4.08 3.12
N ILE A 118 -18.07 -3.29 2.72
CA ILE A 118 -17.63 -2.13 3.49
C ILE A 118 -18.65 -0.99 3.53
N TYR A 119 -19.58 -0.95 2.56
CA TYR A 119 -20.70 -0.01 2.55
C TYR A 119 -21.94 -0.56 3.25
N ASP A 120 -22.08 -1.89 3.27
CA ASP A 120 -23.20 -2.58 3.90
C ASP A 120 -23.01 -2.76 5.42
N LYS A 121 -21.78 -2.65 5.91
CA LYS A 121 -21.41 -2.78 7.34
C LYS A 121 -20.97 -1.44 7.92
N GLU A 122 -21.26 -1.24 9.19
CA GLU A 122 -20.73 -0.09 9.91
C GLU A 122 -19.21 -0.24 10.16
N GLY A 123 -18.48 0.79 9.83
CA GLY A 123 -17.03 0.84 10.02
C GLY A 123 -16.50 2.27 10.03
N LEU A 124 -15.21 2.39 10.27
CA LEU A 124 -14.50 3.67 10.37
C LEU A 124 -13.34 3.66 9.38
N ALA A 125 -13.31 4.67 8.51
CA ALA A 125 -12.25 4.82 7.51
C ALA A 125 -11.14 5.75 8.01
N GLU A 126 -9.91 5.49 7.57
CA GLU A 126 -8.75 6.39 7.68
C GLU A 126 -8.44 6.88 9.11
N LEU A 127 -8.76 6.09 10.15
CA LEU A 127 -8.42 6.42 11.52
C LEU A 127 -7.01 5.98 11.87
N SER A 128 -6.31 6.83 12.61
CA SER A 128 -4.92 6.63 12.98
C SER A 128 -4.78 6.04 14.38
N TYR A 129 -3.94 5.01 14.49
CA TYR A 129 -3.64 4.28 15.70
C TYR A 129 -2.15 4.38 16.00
N PHE A 130 -1.80 4.57 17.29
CA PHE A 130 -0.43 4.74 17.76
C PHE A 130 -0.21 3.88 18.99
N TRP A 131 0.91 3.18 19.07
CA TRP A 131 1.26 2.31 20.21
C TRP A 131 2.77 2.31 20.47
N GLU A 132 3.16 1.74 21.60
CA GLU A 132 4.54 1.36 21.87
C GLU A 132 4.68 -0.15 21.71
N ASP A 133 5.68 -0.58 20.96
CA ASP A 133 5.99 -1.99 20.72
C ASP A 133 7.21 -2.45 21.53
N LEU A 134 7.79 -3.61 21.18
CA LEU A 134 9.03 -4.10 21.77
C LEU A 134 10.14 -3.04 21.67
N TYR A 135 11.07 -3.06 22.64
CA TYR A 135 12.22 -2.18 22.67
C TYR A 135 11.87 -0.67 22.69
N LYS A 136 10.68 -0.31 23.15
CA LYS A 136 10.13 1.06 23.13
C LYS A 136 10.03 1.67 21.73
N ILE A 137 9.99 0.83 20.70
CA ILE A 137 9.76 1.27 19.34
C ILE A 137 8.30 1.71 19.22
N LYS A 138 8.09 2.96 18.80
CA LYS A 138 6.75 3.49 18.61
C LYS A 138 6.21 3.05 17.26
N GLY A 139 4.98 2.52 17.25
CA GLY A 139 4.29 2.04 16.07
C GLY A 139 3.09 2.90 15.71
N LYS A 140 2.79 2.98 14.43
CA LYS A 140 1.56 3.56 13.89
C LYS A 140 0.97 2.74 12.78
N CYS A 141 -0.36 2.76 12.67
CA CYS A 141 -1.08 2.29 11.50
C CYS A 141 -2.32 3.15 11.23
N ARG A 142 -2.79 3.08 10.00
CA ARG A 142 -4.02 3.69 9.54
C ARG A 142 -4.71 2.70 8.60
N PRO A 143 -5.60 1.84 9.13
CA PRO A 143 -6.44 1.02 8.28
C PRO A 143 -7.28 1.87 7.34
N ASP A 144 -7.38 1.46 6.10
CA ASP A 144 -8.28 2.10 5.13
C ASP A 144 -9.72 2.03 5.62
N TRP A 145 -10.10 0.88 6.20
CA TRP A 145 -11.38 0.71 6.87
C TRP A 145 -11.25 -0.32 8.00
N LEU A 146 -11.90 -0.06 9.13
CA LEU A 146 -12.00 -0.97 10.26
C LEU A 146 -13.47 -1.13 10.63
N SER A 147 -13.95 -2.37 10.74
CA SER A 147 -15.31 -2.64 11.19
C SER A 147 -15.59 -2.02 12.56
N LYS A 148 -16.83 -1.60 12.82
CA LYS A 148 -17.22 -0.95 14.09
C LYS A 148 -16.95 -1.83 15.31
N ASP A 149 -17.07 -3.14 15.17
CA ASP A 149 -16.73 -4.11 16.21
C ASP A 149 -15.22 -4.34 16.37
N GLY A 150 -14.40 -3.74 15.51
CA GLY A 150 -12.95 -3.82 15.52
C GLY A 150 -12.38 -5.15 15.00
N ASN A 151 -13.19 -6.10 14.54
CA ASN A 151 -12.73 -7.43 14.17
C ASN A 151 -12.05 -7.50 12.79
N THR A 152 -12.56 -6.73 11.81
CA THR A 152 -12.16 -6.81 10.42
C THR A 152 -11.43 -5.55 9.98
N VAL A 153 -10.18 -5.69 9.59
CA VAL A 153 -9.37 -4.65 8.95
C VAL A 153 -9.47 -4.82 7.44
N VAL A 154 -9.69 -3.73 6.72
CA VAL A 154 -9.67 -3.71 5.25
C VAL A 154 -8.59 -2.77 4.78
N ASP A 155 -7.91 -3.17 3.73
CA ASP A 155 -6.91 -2.38 3.04
C ASP A 155 -7.14 -2.45 1.53
N LEU A 156 -7.32 -1.29 0.93
CA LEU A 156 -7.61 -1.12 -0.49
C LEU A 156 -6.29 -1.03 -1.26
N LYS A 157 -6.16 -1.78 -2.33
CA LYS A 157 -4.95 -1.76 -3.17
C LYS A 157 -5.29 -1.52 -4.63
N THR A 158 -4.72 -0.50 -5.22
CA THR A 158 -4.69 -0.41 -6.68
C THR A 158 -3.57 -1.29 -7.24
N THR A 159 -3.86 -2.12 -8.22
CA THR A 159 -2.92 -3.11 -8.78
C THR A 159 -2.96 -3.15 -10.31
N GLN A 160 -1.98 -3.80 -10.92
CA GLN A 160 -1.99 -4.10 -12.35
C GLN A 160 -2.75 -5.40 -12.66
N ASP A 161 -2.79 -6.33 -11.72
CA ASP A 161 -3.41 -7.63 -11.86
C ASP A 161 -4.04 -8.01 -10.52
N ALA A 162 -5.36 -7.98 -10.46
CA ALA A 162 -6.15 -8.35 -9.29
C ALA A 162 -6.50 -9.84 -9.23
N SER A 163 -6.04 -10.66 -10.19
CA SER A 163 -6.22 -12.11 -10.12
C SER A 163 -5.52 -12.70 -8.87
N PRO A 164 -5.94 -13.87 -8.36
CA PRO A 164 -5.27 -14.49 -7.21
C PRO A 164 -3.76 -14.61 -7.40
N LYS A 165 -3.30 -15.06 -8.57
CA LYS A 165 -1.87 -15.23 -8.88
C LYS A 165 -1.13 -13.91 -9.03
N GLY A 166 -1.76 -12.90 -9.63
CA GLY A 166 -1.18 -11.56 -9.78
C GLY A 166 -1.07 -10.84 -8.45
N PHE A 167 -2.12 -10.94 -7.64
CA PHE A 167 -2.14 -10.28 -6.34
C PHE A 167 -1.21 -10.96 -5.31
N GLN A 168 -1.05 -12.30 -5.36
CA GLN A 168 -0.02 -13.01 -4.57
C GLN A 168 1.40 -12.49 -4.85
N LYS A 169 1.73 -12.22 -6.13
CA LYS A 169 3.01 -11.59 -6.48
C LYS A 169 3.13 -10.18 -5.91
N SER A 170 2.04 -9.41 -5.94
CA SER A 170 2.00 -8.07 -5.35
C SER A 170 2.18 -8.12 -3.84
N ILE A 171 1.55 -9.07 -3.13
CA ILE A 171 1.75 -9.30 -1.70
C ILE A 171 3.23 -9.51 -1.38
N ALA A 172 3.90 -10.40 -2.11
CA ALA A 172 5.32 -10.69 -1.90
C ALA A 172 6.22 -9.50 -2.23
N ASN A 173 6.01 -8.87 -3.40
CA ASN A 173 6.86 -7.79 -3.89
C ASN A 173 6.76 -6.51 -3.04
N PHE A 174 5.57 -6.20 -2.54
CA PHE A 174 5.32 -4.98 -1.78
C PHE A 174 5.28 -5.19 -0.26
N GLY A 175 5.41 -6.44 0.20
CA GLY A 175 5.43 -6.77 1.64
C GLY A 175 4.07 -6.55 2.32
N TYR A 176 2.95 -6.85 1.63
CA TYR A 176 1.62 -6.65 2.21
C TYR A 176 1.33 -7.60 3.39
N HIS A 177 2.00 -8.75 3.47
CA HIS A 177 1.98 -9.63 4.64
C HIS A 177 2.59 -8.95 5.88
N ILE A 178 3.65 -8.14 5.71
CA ILE A 178 4.23 -7.31 6.80
C ILE A 178 3.23 -6.25 7.25
N GLN A 179 2.56 -5.59 6.29
CA GLN A 179 1.53 -4.59 6.59
C GLN A 179 0.38 -5.20 7.39
N CYS A 180 -0.15 -6.33 6.92
CA CYS A 180 -1.20 -7.08 7.58
C CYS A 180 -0.81 -7.40 9.04
N ALA A 181 0.35 -8.01 9.23
CA ALA A 181 0.86 -8.38 10.55
C ALA A 181 1.06 -7.16 11.46
N TRP A 182 1.66 -6.07 10.94
CA TRP A 182 1.90 -4.85 11.70
C TRP A 182 0.61 -4.19 12.18
N TYR A 183 -0.41 -4.13 11.32
CA TYR A 183 -1.71 -3.56 11.67
C TYR A 183 -2.43 -4.39 12.71
N LEU A 184 -2.54 -5.71 12.50
CA LEU A 184 -3.18 -6.62 13.45
C LEU A 184 -2.45 -6.60 14.81
N ARG A 185 -1.10 -6.58 14.80
CA ARG A 185 -0.28 -6.49 16.01
C ARG A 185 -0.57 -5.20 16.78
N GLY A 186 -0.51 -4.06 16.10
CA GLY A 186 -0.71 -2.75 16.72
C GLY A 186 -2.12 -2.58 17.29
N LEU A 187 -3.13 -2.96 16.52
CA LEU A 187 -4.52 -2.89 16.96
C LEU A 187 -4.78 -3.77 18.20
N ARG A 188 -4.24 -4.99 18.22
CA ARG A 188 -4.35 -5.89 19.38
C ARG A 188 -3.67 -5.33 20.64
N LYS A 189 -2.53 -4.63 20.49
CA LYS A 189 -1.86 -3.94 21.61
C LYS A 189 -2.70 -2.80 22.21
N LEU A 190 -3.67 -2.30 21.44
CA LEU A 190 -4.60 -1.25 21.84
C LEU A 190 -5.98 -1.81 22.26
N ASP A 191 -6.04 -3.11 22.54
CA ASP A 191 -7.27 -3.83 22.90
C ASP A 191 -8.38 -3.74 21.83
N VAL A 192 -7.99 -3.53 20.55
CA VAL A 192 -8.89 -3.67 19.40
C VAL A 192 -8.87 -5.14 18.99
N PRO A 193 -10.01 -5.84 18.90
CA PRO A 193 -10.07 -7.30 18.71
C PRO A 193 -9.83 -7.73 17.25
N ALA A 194 -8.92 -7.06 16.53
CA ALA A 194 -8.63 -7.29 15.12
C ALA A 194 -8.15 -8.74 14.87
N LYS A 195 -8.92 -9.48 14.09
CA LYS A 195 -8.68 -10.89 13.76
C LYS A 195 -8.52 -11.13 12.28
N GLU A 196 -9.30 -10.45 11.47
CA GLU A 196 -9.32 -10.60 10.02
C GLU A 196 -8.65 -9.42 9.33
N PHE A 197 -7.92 -9.72 8.27
CA PHE A 197 -7.39 -8.71 7.37
C PHE A 197 -7.82 -9.04 5.94
N ILE A 198 -8.51 -8.11 5.30
CA ILE A 198 -9.05 -8.26 3.95
C ILE A 198 -8.42 -7.23 3.03
N PHE A 199 -7.87 -7.69 1.93
CA PHE A 199 -7.43 -6.84 0.83
C PHE A 199 -8.55 -6.70 -0.21
N ILE A 200 -8.79 -5.47 -0.65
CA ILE A 200 -9.60 -5.17 -1.83
C ILE A 200 -8.66 -4.68 -2.92
N ALA A 201 -8.37 -5.53 -3.89
CA ALA A 201 -7.50 -5.23 -5.01
C ALA A 201 -8.32 -4.73 -6.20
N ILE A 202 -8.05 -3.50 -6.66
CA ILE A 202 -8.74 -2.87 -7.80
C ILE A 202 -7.73 -2.69 -8.93
N GLU A 203 -8.01 -3.22 -10.11
CA GLU A 203 -7.17 -2.99 -11.28
C GLU A 203 -7.26 -1.54 -11.75
N LYS A 204 -6.10 -1.00 -12.18
CA LYS A 204 -5.98 0.38 -12.67
C LYS A 204 -6.42 0.56 -14.12
N THR A 205 -6.58 -0.54 -14.86
CA THR A 205 -6.89 -0.54 -16.28
C THR A 205 -8.20 -1.27 -16.55
N ALA A 206 -8.92 -0.84 -17.60
CA ALA A 206 -10.15 -1.51 -18.00
C ALA A 206 -9.92 -3.01 -18.23
N PRO A 207 -10.84 -3.88 -17.81
CA PRO A 207 -12.18 -3.56 -17.33
C PRO A 207 -12.29 -3.27 -15.81
N TYR A 208 -11.19 -2.95 -15.10
CA TYR A 208 -11.12 -2.62 -13.66
C TYR A 208 -11.61 -3.75 -12.78
N CYS A 209 -11.07 -4.96 -12.98
CA CYS A 209 -11.42 -6.13 -12.20
C CYS A 209 -11.11 -5.92 -10.72
N ILE A 210 -11.91 -6.56 -9.86
CA ILE A 210 -11.77 -6.47 -8.41
C ILE A 210 -11.56 -7.86 -7.84
N GLY A 211 -10.51 -8.02 -7.05
CA GLY A 211 -10.23 -9.18 -6.21
C GLY A 211 -10.44 -8.83 -4.73
N VAL A 212 -11.08 -9.71 -3.97
CA VAL A 212 -11.25 -9.56 -2.53
C VAL A 212 -10.63 -10.76 -1.85
N TYR A 213 -9.62 -10.55 -1.01
CA TYR A 213 -8.77 -11.59 -0.46
C TYR A 213 -8.64 -11.44 1.05
N ARG A 214 -8.89 -12.50 1.79
CA ARG A 214 -8.60 -12.59 3.21
C ARG A 214 -7.18 -13.13 3.40
N ALA A 215 -6.38 -12.46 4.22
CA ALA A 215 -5.10 -13.00 4.67
C ALA A 215 -5.35 -14.26 5.51
N ASP A 216 -4.72 -15.36 5.14
CA ASP A 216 -4.75 -16.60 5.91
C ASP A 216 -3.75 -16.57 7.08
N GLU A 217 -3.79 -17.59 7.92
CA GLU A 217 -2.91 -17.69 9.08
C GLU A 217 -1.44 -17.79 8.69
N ASP A 218 -1.11 -18.49 7.62
CA ASP A 218 0.26 -18.64 7.14
C ASP A 218 0.85 -17.30 6.71
N MET A 219 0.08 -16.51 5.97
CA MET A 219 0.47 -15.15 5.57
C MET A 219 0.66 -14.24 6.79
N ILE A 220 -0.27 -14.29 7.76
CA ILE A 220 -0.19 -13.48 8.98
C ILE A 220 1.04 -13.88 9.79
N ASN A 221 1.28 -15.18 9.99
CA ASN A 221 2.42 -15.69 10.75
C ASN A 221 3.76 -15.37 10.09
N ALA A 222 3.86 -15.50 8.77
CA ALA A 222 5.04 -15.07 8.01
C ALA A 222 5.32 -13.58 8.23
N GLY A 223 4.29 -12.74 8.11
CA GLY A 223 4.39 -11.31 8.37
C GLY A 223 4.82 -10.99 9.81
N MET A 224 4.26 -11.68 10.81
CA MET A 224 4.65 -11.51 12.23
C MET A 224 6.13 -11.82 12.45
N SER A 225 6.63 -12.91 11.88
CA SER A 225 8.06 -13.28 11.96
C SER A 225 8.95 -12.18 11.37
N GLU A 226 8.56 -11.61 10.24
CA GLU A 226 9.32 -10.51 9.61
C GLU A 226 9.24 -9.21 10.42
N VAL A 227 8.09 -8.90 11.01
CA VAL A 227 7.94 -7.76 11.92
C VAL A 227 8.88 -7.89 13.13
N GLU A 228 8.95 -9.07 13.75
CA GLU A 228 9.82 -9.32 14.90
C GLU A 228 11.31 -9.17 14.55
N LYS A 229 11.73 -9.72 13.41
CA LYS A 229 13.10 -9.53 12.89
C LYS A 229 13.42 -8.06 12.64
N SER A 230 12.46 -7.32 12.08
CA SER A 230 12.62 -5.89 11.82
C SER A 230 12.75 -5.08 13.12
N LEU A 231 11.93 -5.38 14.13
CA LEU A 231 11.99 -4.70 15.43
C LEU A 231 13.34 -4.95 16.13
N GLU A 232 13.85 -6.18 16.09
CA GLU A 232 15.17 -6.50 16.64
C GLU A 232 16.28 -5.77 15.88
N LEU A 233 16.24 -5.76 14.56
CA LEU A 233 17.22 -5.04 13.74
C LEU A 233 17.17 -3.53 14.01
N LEU A 234 15.97 -2.95 14.13
CA LEU A 234 15.81 -1.54 14.49
C LEU A 234 16.38 -1.23 15.87
N ARG A 235 16.18 -2.10 16.87
CA ARG A 235 16.80 -1.99 18.19
C ARG A 235 18.32 -1.88 18.07
N ILE A 236 18.94 -2.83 17.35
CA ILE A 236 20.39 -2.85 17.15
C ILE A 236 20.86 -1.57 16.45
N CYS A 237 20.18 -1.16 15.37
CA CYS A 237 20.54 0.06 14.64
C CYS A 237 20.41 1.31 15.52
N GLN A 238 19.39 1.40 16.37
CA GLN A 238 19.18 2.54 17.26
C GLN A 238 20.22 2.61 18.38
N GLU A 239 20.62 1.46 18.94
CA GLU A 239 21.65 1.38 19.98
C GLU A 239 23.06 1.67 19.45
N THR A 240 23.41 1.08 18.30
CA THR A 240 24.73 1.21 17.71
C THR A 240 24.91 2.46 16.85
N LYS A 241 23.80 3.09 16.42
CA LYS A 241 23.77 4.15 15.39
C LYS A 241 24.32 3.72 14.03
N LEU A 242 24.45 2.40 13.81
CA LEU A 242 24.90 1.83 12.55
C LEU A 242 23.70 1.31 11.74
N TYR A 243 23.63 1.72 10.49
CA TYR A 243 22.59 1.32 9.55
C TYR A 243 23.25 0.67 8.34
N PRO A 244 23.45 -0.67 8.35
CA PRO A 244 24.21 -1.35 7.32
C PRO A 244 23.53 -1.32 5.95
N ASP A 245 24.37 -1.41 4.92
CA ASP A 245 23.97 -1.65 3.53
C ASP A 245 23.82 -3.18 3.28
N TYR A 246 23.62 -3.59 2.03
CA TYR A 246 23.36 -4.99 1.66
C TYR A 246 24.44 -5.96 2.10
N THR A 247 25.71 -5.62 1.87
CA THR A 247 26.85 -6.46 2.25
C THR A 247 28.13 -5.64 2.39
N PRO A 248 28.98 -5.96 3.37
CA PRO A 248 30.32 -5.34 3.51
C PRO A 248 31.38 -6.01 2.61
N THR A 249 31.07 -7.13 1.96
CA THR A 249 32.02 -7.92 1.17
C THR A 249 31.43 -8.30 -0.19
N ILE A 250 32.30 -8.68 -1.14
CA ILE A 250 31.86 -9.27 -2.39
C ILE A 250 31.17 -10.60 -2.11
N GLN A 251 30.00 -10.79 -2.69
CA GLN A 251 29.21 -12.03 -2.60
C GLN A 251 28.99 -12.62 -3.97
N ASP A 252 29.04 -13.96 -4.06
CA ASP A 252 28.66 -14.65 -5.26
C ASP A 252 27.14 -14.55 -5.47
N ILE A 253 26.71 -14.32 -6.70
CA ILE A 253 25.31 -14.27 -7.10
C ILE A 253 25.01 -15.29 -8.18
N SER A 254 23.92 -16.02 -8.03
CA SER A 254 23.46 -17.02 -8.98
C SER A 254 22.18 -16.58 -9.69
N LEU A 255 21.90 -17.21 -10.82
CA LEU A 255 20.60 -17.03 -11.48
C LEU A 255 19.45 -17.54 -10.58
N PRO A 256 18.26 -16.94 -10.69
CA PRO A 256 17.09 -17.44 -9.97
C PRO A 256 16.81 -18.93 -10.30
N PRO A 257 16.34 -19.74 -9.32
CA PRO A 257 16.12 -21.18 -9.51
C PRO A 257 15.25 -21.55 -10.73
N TRP A 258 14.25 -20.71 -11.04
CA TRP A 258 13.38 -20.91 -12.18
C TRP A 258 14.08 -20.74 -13.55
N MET A 259 15.24 -20.10 -13.60
CA MET A 259 16.08 -19.99 -14.80
C MET A 259 17.07 -21.15 -14.90
N THR A 260 17.51 -21.73 -13.80
CA THR A 260 18.49 -22.82 -13.77
C THR A 260 17.85 -24.19 -13.97
N ASN A 261 16.55 -24.35 -13.70
CA ASN A 261 15.81 -25.61 -13.84
C ASN A 261 15.24 -25.86 -15.26
N LYS A 262 15.58 -25.04 -16.26
CA LYS A 262 15.36 -25.45 -17.67
C LYS A 262 16.30 -26.62 -17.98
N LYS A 263 15.78 -27.85 -17.91
CA LYS A 263 16.45 -28.97 -18.57
C LYS A 263 16.58 -28.62 -20.06
N VAL A 264 17.75 -28.17 -20.46
CA VAL A 264 18.12 -28.10 -21.88
C VAL A 264 18.26 -29.56 -22.33
N THR A 265 17.21 -30.11 -22.92
CA THR A 265 17.34 -31.39 -23.61
C THR A 265 18.18 -31.15 -24.85
N PRO A 266 19.15 -32.02 -25.15
CA PRO A 266 20.05 -31.86 -26.31
C PRO A 266 19.35 -31.76 -27.68
N GLN A 267 18.07 -32.06 -27.76
CA GLN A 267 17.25 -32.00 -28.97
C GLN A 267 16.98 -30.58 -29.51
N ASN A 268 17.24 -29.54 -28.77
CA ASN A 268 16.97 -28.17 -29.21
C ASN A 268 18.18 -27.48 -29.89
N TYR A 269 19.29 -28.16 -30.11
CA TYR A 269 20.48 -27.62 -30.79
C TYR A 269 20.63 -28.00 -32.26
N GLN A 270 19.68 -28.76 -32.83
CA GLN A 270 19.78 -29.22 -34.24
C GLN A 270 19.08 -28.33 -35.27
N GLU A 271 18.49 -27.20 -34.87
CA GLU A 271 17.81 -26.29 -35.82
C GLU A 271 18.43 -24.87 -35.92
N ILE A 272 19.70 -24.70 -35.57
CA ILE A 272 20.44 -23.49 -35.93
C ILE A 272 21.63 -23.93 -36.81
N GLU A 273 21.34 -24.44 -37.98
CA GLU A 273 22.25 -24.42 -39.10
C GLU A 273 21.62 -23.64 -40.26
N LEU A 274 22.23 -22.46 -40.47
CA LEU A 274 22.44 -21.80 -41.76
C LEU A 274 21.20 -21.49 -42.63
N TYR A 275 20.76 -20.23 -42.54
CA TYR A 275 20.60 -19.47 -43.79
C TYR A 275 21.03 -18.02 -43.53
#